data_fd7a39d845156b9136fe3d68e1dc330a
#
_entry.id   fd7a39d845156b9136fe3d68e1dc330a
#
_cell.length_a   1.000
_cell.length_b   1.000
_cell.length_c   1.000
_cell.angle_alpha   90.00
_cell.angle_beta   90.00
_cell.angle_gamma   90.00
#
_symmetry.space_group_name_H-M   'P 1'
#
loop_
_entity.id
_entity.type
_entity.pdbx_description
1 polymer ?
#
loop_
_entity_poly.entity_id
_entity_poly.type
_entity_poly.pdbx_seq_one_letter_code
_entity_poly.pdbx_strand_id
1 'polypeptide(L)'
;ATCRDPNSSSDLTNLAKSSLKMQLHQLDVSNTKNIQDLSKHLKNKPIDILINNAGIYRSGSFNSVNKDSWVESFVTNTIGPYEVIENFLPNVLQGLEKKIVSITSKMGSIDDNSSGGSYIYRSSKTALNSMMKSLTQDLKIHDISTVTLHPGWVRTDMGGPGGWIDVKESVSGMINQISNLSLQNTGRYIDYAGKPIKW
;
A
#
# COMPACT_ATOMS: atom_id res chain seq x y z
N ALA A 1 2.40 -10.66 -8.78
CA ALA A 1 1.29 -10.06 -8.02
C ALA A 1 0.84 -11.00 -6.90
N THR A 2 0.09 -10.48 -5.94
CA THR A 2 -0.42 -11.27 -4.80
C THR A 2 -1.91 -10.99 -4.57
N CYS A 3 -2.64 -11.99 -4.08
CA CYS A 3 -4.00 -11.86 -3.56
C CYS A 3 -4.27 -12.88 -2.44
N ARG A 4 -5.29 -12.66 -1.64
CA ARG A 4 -5.64 -13.55 -0.52
C ARG A 4 -6.06 -14.95 -0.98
N ASP A 5 -6.85 -15.02 -2.03
CA ASP A 5 -7.31 -16.27 -2.62
C ASP A 5 -7.28 -16.19 -4.16
N PRO A 6 -6.31 -16.82 -4.82
CA PRO A 6 -6.22 -16.88 -6.28
C PRO A 6 -7.46 -17.50 -6.95
N ASN A 7 -8.18 -18.39 -6.25
CA ASN A 7 -9.35 -19.07 -6.83
C ASN A 7 -10.58 -18.15 -6.88
N SER A 8 -10.68 -17.18 -5.96
CA SER A 8 -11.78 -16.19 -5.93
C SER A 8 -11.47 -14.93 -6.73
N SER A 9 -10.26 -14.76 -7.25
CA SER A 9 -9.80 -13.57 -7.97
C SER A 9 -9.75 -13.84 -9.47
N SER A 10 -10.92 -14.05 -10.11
CA SER A 10 -11.03 -14.45 -11.52
C SER A 10 -10.28 -13.53 -12.49
N ASP A 11 -10.45 -12.21 -12.36
CA ASP A 11 -9.83 -11.24 -13.27
C ASP A 11 -8.31 -11.24 -13.16
N LEU A 12 -7.78 -11.26 -11.93
CA LEU A 12 -6.35 -11.30 -11.68
C LEU A 12 -5.73 -12.63 -12.15
N THR A 13 -6.45 -13.75 -11.94
CA THR A 13 -6.05 -15.08 -12.40
C THR A 13 -6.06 -15.17 -13.92
N ASN A 14 -7.07 -14.61 -14.58
CA ASN A 14 -7.15 -14.57 -16.04
C ASN A 14 -6.03 -13.71 -16.63
N LEU A 15 -5.76 -12.56 -16.01
CA LEU A 15 -4.64 -11.70 -16.41
C LEU A 15 -3.29 -12.43 -16.28
N ALA A 16 -3.08 -13.16 -15.18
CA ALA A 16 -1.85 -13.94 -14.99
C ALA A 16 -1.71 -15.07 -16.02
N LYS A 17 -2.81 -15.73 -16.38
CA LYS A 17 -2.80 -16.77 -17.44
C LYS A 17 -2.53 -16.21 -18.84
N SER A 18 -2.97 -14.98 -19.12
CA SER A 18 -2.76 -14.32 -20.42
C SER A 18 -1.40 -13.64 -20.55
N SER A 19 -0.64 -13.47 -19.46
CA SER A 19 0.64 -12.79 -19.44
C SER A 19 1.77 -13.70 -18.96
N LEU A 20 2.68 -14.07 -19.86
CA LEU A 20 3.89 -14.84 -19.50
C LEU A 20 4.82 -14.14 -18.50
N LYS A 21 4.61 -12.84 -18.28
CA LYS A 21 5.44 -12.02 -17.38
C LYS A 21 4.83 -11.86 -15.97
N MET A 22 3.61 -12.37 -15.75
CA MET A 22 2.92 -12.22 -14.47
C MET A 22 2.86 -13.53 -13.71
N GLN A 23 3.39 -13.53 -12.50
CA GLN A 23 3.20 -14.61 -11.53
C GLN A 23 2.22 -14.14 -10.45
N LEU A 24 1.30 -15.02 -10.07
CA LEU A 24 0.31 -14.78 -9.02
C LEU A 24 0.61 -15.69 -7.82
N HIS A 25 0.77 -15.08 -6.65
CA HIS A 25 1.02 -15.78 -5.39
C HIS A 25 -0.10 -15.50 -4.41
N GLN A 26 -0.41 -16.49 -3.57
CA GLN A 26 -1.31 -16.27 -2.44
C GLN A 26 -0.59 -15.48 -1.34
N LEU A 27 -1.23 -14.43 -0.84
CA LEU A 27 -0.75 -13.65 0.29
C LEU A 27 -1.92 -12.98 1.00
N ASP A 28 -2.09 -13.29 2.28
CA ASP A 28 -2.86 -12.50 3.22
C ASP A 28 -1.89 -11.67 4.08
N VAL A 29 -1.91 -10.35 3.91
CA VAL A 29 -1.01 -9.44 4.64
C VAL A 29 -1.36 -9.32 6.13
N SER A 30 -2.50 -9.83 6.56
CA SER A 30 -2.87 -9.93 7.98
C SER A 30 -2.33 -11.18 8.65
N ASN A 31 -1.67 -12.06 7.91
CA ASN A 31 -1.13 -13.32 8.40
C ASN A 31 0.40 -13.35 8.25
N THR A 32 1.09 -13.13 9.35
CA THR A 32 2.57 -13.12 9.42
C THR A 32 3.19 -14.39 8.82
N LYS A 33 2.58 -15.55 9.05
CA LYS A 33 3.09 -16.82 8.49
C LYS A 33 3.01 -16.83 6.96
N ASN A 34 1.92 -16.33 6.36
CA ASN A 34 1.79 -16.22 4.91
C ASN A 34 2.89 -15.32 4.31
N ILE A 35 3.18 -14.19 4.97
CA ILE A 35 4.25 -13.26 4.55
C ILE A 35 5.60 -13.97 4.58
N GLN A 36 5.93 -14.62 5.69
CA GLN A 36 7.19 -15.35 5.87
C GLN A 36 7.34 -16.51 4.87
N ASP A 37 6.29 -17.28 4.65
CA ASP A 37 6.34 -18.42 3.72
C ASP A 37 6.55 -17.94 2.29
N LEU A 38 5.87 -16.85 1.86
CA LEU A 38 6.07 -16.29 0.54
C LEU A 38 7.47 -15.66 0.38
N SER A 39 7.99 -14.97 1.39
CA SER A 39 9.35 -14.41 1.34
C SER A 39 10.41 -15.52 1.22
N LYS A 40 10.25 -16.63 1.93
CA LYS A 40 11.11 -17.82 1.78
C LYS A 40 11.02 -18.42 0.38
N HIS A 41 9.80 -18.55 -0.17
CA HIS A 41 9.57 -19.07 -1.52
C HIS A 41 10.24 -18.19 -2.59
N LEU A 42 10.24 -16.88 -2.40
CA LEU A 42 10.85 -15.91 -3.31
C LEU A 42 12.29 -15.53 -2.91
N LYS A 43 12.92 -16.27 -2.01
CA LYS A 43 14.31 -16.04 -1.60
C LYS A 43 15.22 -15.93 -2.84
N ASN A 44 16.10 -14.93 -2.84
CA ASN A 44 17.04 -14.63 -3.93
C ASN A 44 16.37 -14.18 -5.26
N LYS A 45 15.10 -13.79 -5.24
CA LYS A 45 14.47 -13.12 -6.38
C LYS A 45 14.55 -11.62 -6.16
N PRO A 46 15.30 -10.86 -6.98
CA PRO A 46 15.37 -9.40 -6.83
C PRO A 46 13.99 -8.76 -7.04
N ILE A 47 13.70 -7.73 -6.25
CA ILE A 47 12.49 -6.91 -6.37
C ILE A 47 12.93 -5.46 -6.57
N ASP A 48 12.67 -4.93 -7.74
CA ASP A 48 12.96 -3.54 -8.07
C ASP A 48 11.99 -2.57 -7.38
N ILE A 49 10.70 -2.93 -7.36
CA ILE A 49 9.63 -2.10 -6.80
C ILE A 49 8.70 -2.97 -5.95
N LEU A 50 8.65 -2.71 -4.65
CA LEU A 50 7.70 -3.34 -3.73
C LEU A 50 6.52 -2.39 -3.50
N ILE A 51 5.29 -2.83 -3.83
CA ILE A 51 4.08 -2.03 -3.68
C ILE A 51 3.14 -2.68 -2.66
N ASN A 52 2.97 -2.04 -1.51
CA ASN A 52 1.94 -2.35 -0.53
C ASN A 52 0.62 -1.70 -0.94
N ASN A 53 -0.21 -2.45 -1.65
CA ASN A 53 -1.53 -2.00 -2.13
C ASN A 53 -2.69 -2.57 -1.29
N ALA A 54 -2.50 -3.69 -0.61
CA ALA A 54 -3.55 -4.29 0.21
C ALA A 54 -4.06 -3.33 1.28
N GLY A 55 -5.37 -3.31 1.48
CA GLY A 55 -6.00 -2.46 2.49
C GLY A 55 -7.49 -2.74 2.58
N ILE A 56 -8.07 -2.39 3.72
CA ILE A 56 -9.51 -2.48 3.99
C ILE A 56 -10.05 -1.14 4.45
N TYR A 57 -11.31 -0.88 4.15
CA TYR A 57 -12.07 0.24 4.67
C TYR A 57 -13.06 -0.26 5.72
N ARG A 58 -12.97 0.27 6.92
CA ARG A 58 -13.95 0.09 7.99
C ARG A 58 -14.36 1.47 8.47
N SER A 59 -15.63 1.76 8.43
CA SER A 59 -16.15 3.02 8.96
C SER A 59 -16.29 2.94 10.48
N GLY A 60 -16.38 4.10 11.12
CA GLY A 60 -16.71 4.23 12.53
C GLY A 60 -17.06 5.68 12.82
N SER A 61 -18.24 5.90 13.40
CA SER A 61 -18.68 7.22 13.86
C SER A 61 -18.46 7.35 15.36
N PHE A 62 -18.45 8.57 15.87
CA PHE A 62 -18.41 8.81 17.32
C PHE A 62 -19.55 8.03 18.01
N ASN A 63 -19.26 7.36 19.09
CA ASN A 63 -20.14 6.43 19.81
C ASN A 63 -20.58 5.17 19.05
N SER A 64 -20.03 4.90 17.84
CA SER A 64 -20.38 3.73 17.02
C SER A 64 -19.14 3.13 16.36
N VAL A 65 -18.14 2.77 17.17
CA VAL A 65 -16.89 2.16 16.72
C VAL A 65 -16.83 0.72 17.20
N ASN A 66 -16.60 -0.21 16.28
CA ASN A 66 -16.32 -1.60 16.62
C ASN A 66 -14.82 -1.79 16.83
N LYS A 67 -14.41 -2.25 18.01
CA LYS A 67 -13.01 -2.43 18.39
C LYS A 67 -12.30 -3.49 17.53
N ASP A 68 -12.96 -4.59 17.22
CA ASP A 68 -12.35 -5.68 16.45
C ASP A 68 -12.09 -5.23 15.00
N SER A 69 -13.03 -4.50 14.40
CA SER A 69 -12.84 -3.86 13.10
C SER A 69 -11.71 -2.83 13.11
N TRP A 70 -11.48 -2.17 14.24
CA TRP A 70 -10.38 -1.22 14.40
C TRP A 70 -9.03 -1.95 14.43
N VAL A 71 -8.93 -3.02 15.22
CA VAL A 71 -7.75 -3.88 15.28
C VAL A 71 -7.46 -4.50 13.91
N GLU A 72 -8.49 -5.07 13.25
CA GLU A 72 -8.38 -5.63 11.88
C GLU A 72 -7.80 -4.60 10.90
N SER A 73 -8.27 -3.35 10.98
CA SER A 73 -7.80 -2.28 10.11
C SER A 73 -6.34 -1.90 10.37
N PHE A 74 -5.89 -1.88 11.62
CA PHE A 74 -4.48 -1.66 11.94
C PHE A 74 -3.60 -2.82 11.48
N VAL A 75 -4.04 -4.05 11.69
CA VAL A 75 -3.31 -5.23 11.22
C VAL A 75 -3.15 -5.20 9.71
N THR A 76 -4.23 -4.97 8.96
CA THR A 76 -4.19 -5.01 7.49
C THR A 76 -3.55 -3.78 6.87
N ASN A 77 -3.87 -2.58 7.37
CA ASN A 77 -3.48 -1.33 6.72
C ASN A 77 -2.12 -0.78 7.17
N THR A 78 -1.59 -1.24 8.31
CA THR A 78 -0.36 -0.71 8.91
C THR A 78 0.66 -1.80 9.21
N ILE A 79 0.30 -2.78 10.05
CA ILE A 79 1.24 -3.82 10.51
C ILE A 79 1.62 -4.75 9.35
N GLY A 80 0.65 -5.21 8.57
CA GLY A 80 0.90 -6.05 7.41
C GLY A 80 1.85 -5.42 6.38
N PRO A 81 1.65 -4.17 5.95
CA PRO A 81 2.63 -3.45 5.13
C PRO A 81 4.04 -3.37 5.74
N TYR A 82 4.16 -3.17 7.05
CA TYR A 82 5.45 -3.21 7.73
C TYR A 82 6.10 -4.59 7.64
N GLU A 83 5.37 -5.64 8.02
CA GLU A 83 5.87 -7.02 7.96
C GLU A 83 6.24 -7.46 6.53
N VAL A 84 5.48 -7.02 5.52
CA VAL A 84 5.83 -7.26 4.11
C VAL A 84 7.15 -6.57 3.78
N ILE A 85 7.34 -5.30 4.13
CA ILE A 85 8.61 -4.60 3.88
C ILE A 85 9.76 -5.30 4.60
N GLU A 86 9.61 -5.63 5.87
CA GLU A 86 10.65 -6.29 6.69
C GLU A 86 11.08 -7.63 6.08
N ASN A 87 10.12 -8.48 5.71
CA ASN A 87 10.39 -9.81 5.18
C ASN A 87 10.93 -9.81 3.74
N PHE A 88 10.57 -8.81 2.91
CA PHE A 88 11.03 -8.68 1.53
C PHE A 88 12.18 -7.68 1.36
N LEU A 89 12.66 -7.04 2.42
CA LEU A 89 13.80 -6.14 2.37
C LEU A 89 15.05 -6.78 1.72
N PRO A 90 15.42 -8.04 2.03
CA PRO A 90 16.54 -8.71 1.36
C PRO A 90 16.37 -8.82 -0.16
N ASN A 91 15.13 -8.94 -0.66
CA ASN A 91 14.82 -8.98 -2.08
C ASN A 91 14.93 -7.59 -2.72
N VAL A 92 14.45 -6.55 -2.04
CA VAL A 92 14.55 -5.15 -2.51
C VAL A 92 16.01 -4.71 -2.57
N LEU A 93 16.83 -5.12 -1.61
CA LEU A 93 18.27 -4.83 -1.62
C LEU A 93 19.00 -5.41 -2.82
N GLN A 94 18.51 -6.52 -3.39
CA GLN A 94 19.04 -7.16 -4.61
C GLN A 94 18.48 -6.51 -5.90
N GLY A 95 17.41 -5.73 -5.80
CA GLY A 95 16.81 -5.03 -6.94
C GLY A 95 17.67 -3.88 -7.44
N LEU A 96 17.46 -3.47 -8.68
CA LEU A 96 18.18 -2.35 -9.31
C LEU A 96 17.57 -0.99 -8.96
N GLU A 97 16.23 -0.90 -8.91
CA GLU A 97 15.54 0.38 -8.66
C GLU A 97 15.36 0.70 -7.18
N LYS A 98 15.28 -0.32 -6.32
CA LYS A 98 15.16 -0.22 -4.86
C LYS A 98 14.09 0.76 -4.41
N LYS A 99 12.85 0.53 -4.81
CA LYS A 99 11.70 1.39 -4.49
C LYS A 99 10.70 0.66 -3.59
N ILE A 100 10.18 1.35 -2.59
CA ILE A 100 9.10 0.87 -1.73
C ILE A 100 7.96 1.89 -1.77
N VAL A 101 6.78 1.43 -2.13
CA VAL A 101 5.56 2.22 -2.27
C VAL A 101 4.49 1.68 -1.32
N SER A 102 3.87 2.54 -0.53
CA SER A 102 2.69 2.17 0.24
C SER A 102 1.48 2.99 -0.18
N ILE A 103 0.41 2.30 -0.59
CA ILE A 103 -0.85 2.95 -0.96
C ILE A 103 -1.60 3.33 0.31
N THR A 104 -1.76 4.64 0.49
CA THR A 104 -2.44 5.24 1.62
C THR A 104 -3.74 5.93 1.19
N SER A 105 -4.20 6.88 1.96
CA SER A 105 -5.36 7.72 1.66
C SER A 105 -5.12 9.13 2.17
N LYS A 106 -5.65 10.13 1.46
CA LYS A 106 -5.73 11.51 1.95
C LYS A 106 -6.44 11.59 3.31
N MET A 107 -7.34 10.65 3.59
CA MET A 107 -7.98 10.51 4.90
C MET A 107 -7.00 10.15 6.03
N GLY A 108 -5.77 9.72 5.72
CA GLY A 108 -4.68 9.51 6.69
C GLY A 108 -3.93 10.80 7.06
N SER A 109 -4.24 11.93 6.43
CA SER A 109 -3.72 13.24 6.83
C SER A 109 -4.44 13.75 8.08
N ILE A 110 -3.69 14.16 9.09
CA ILE A 110 -4.23 14.81 10.28
C ILE A 110 -4.67 16.23 9.94
N ASP A 111 -3.85 16.95 9.15
CA ASP A 111 -4.08 18.34 8.76
C ASP A 111 -5.31 18.50 7.84
N ASP A 112 -5.57 17.54 6.97
CA ASP A 112 -6.73 17.57 6.03
C ASP A 112 -8.05 17.14 6.69
N ASN A 113 -8.05 16.76 7.96
CA ASN A 113 -9.23 16.25 8.64
C ASN A 113 -10.16 17.36 9.16
N SER A 114 -10.93 17.95 8.28
CA SER A 114 -11.96 18.96 8.61
C SER A 114 -13.36 18.36 8.84
N SER A 115 -13.61 17.12 8.42
CA SER A 115 -14.94 16.49 8.46
C SER A 115 -15.18 15.56 9.66
N GLY A 116 -14.13 15.12 10.33
CA GLY A 116 -14.23 14.09 11.38
C GLY A 116 -14.69 12.74 10.84
N GLY A 117 -15.23 11.89 11.71
CA GLY A 117 -15.73 10.55 11.37
C GLY A 117 -14.66 9.57 10.88
N SER A 118 -15.08 8.40 10.41
CA SER A 118 -14.22 7.34 9.87
C SER A 118 -13.01 7.03 10.75
N TYR A 119 -13.19 7.02 12.08
CA TYR A 119 -12.13 6.88 13.07
C TYR A 119 -11.20 5.70 12.78
N ILE A 120 -11.78 4.56 12.43
CA ILE A 120 -11.05 3.32 12.16
C ILE A 120 -10.10 3.48 10.97
N TYR A 121 -10.65 3.90 9.84
CA TYR A 121 -9.89 4.00 8.61
C TYR A 121 -8.84 5.12 8.67
N ARG A 122 -9.26 6.32 9.11
CA ARG A 122 -8.35 7.47 9.23
C ARG A 122 -7.14 7.12 10.10
N SER A 123 -7.37 6.63 11.32
CA SER A 123 -6.28 6.31 12.24
C SER A 123 -5.35 5.22 11.71
N SER A 124 -5.87 4.20 11.02
CA SER A 124 -5.02 3.17 10.41
C SER A 124 -4.15 3.72 9.27
N LYS A 125 -4.68 4.62 8.44
CA LYS A 125 -3.90 5.23 7.36
C LYS A 125 -2.92 6.30 7.86
N THR A 126 -3.26 7.01 8.94
CA THR A 126 -2.31 7.90 9.65
C THR A 126 -1.15 7.10 10.25
N ALA A 127 -1.44 5.95 10.85
CA ALA A 127 -0.41 5.06 11.38
C ALA A 127 0.50 4.52 10.27
N LEU A 128 -0.05 4.12 9.12
CA LEU A 128 0.73 3.75 7.93
C LEU A 128 1.65 4.90 7.49
N ASN A 129 1.12 6.13 7.42
CA ASN A 129 1.90 7.32 7.03
C ASN A 129 3.08 7.56 8.00
N SER A 130 2.84 7.47 9.30
CA SER A 130 3.87 7.62 10.35
C SER A 130 4.94 6.53 10.25
N MET A 131 4.53 5.28 10.10
CA MET A 131 5.42 4.13 9.91
C MET A 131 6.31 4.32 8.66
N MET A 132 5.73 4.70 7.52
CA MET A 132 6.47 4.95 6.28
C MET A 132 7.46 6.11 6.42
N LYS A 133 7.11 7.15 7.21
CA LYS A 133 8.02 8.27 7.48
C LYS A 133 9.27 7.82 8.24
N SER A 134 9.12 6.96 9.26
CA SER A 134 10.22 6.35 10.01
C SER A 134 11.06 5.46 9.11
N LEU A 135 10.43 4.52 8.38
CA LEU A 135 11.11 3.63 7.44
C LEU A 135 11.94 4.39 6.39
N THR A 136 11.44 5.53 5.91
CA THR A 136 12.21 6.36 4.99
C THR A 136 13.57 6.77 5.56
N GLN A 137 13.64 7.09 6.85
CA GLN A 137 14.91 7.46 7.49
C GLN A 137 15.82 6.25 7.65
N ASP A 138 15.28 5.14 8.13
CA ASP A 138 16.03 3.92 8.40
C ASP A 138 16.60 3.29 7.11
N LEU A 139 15.85 3.38 6.01
CA LEU A 139 16.23 2.76 4.74
C LEU A 139 17.15 3.63 3.84
N LYS A 140 17.43 4.87 4.24
CA LYS A 140 18.35 5.76 3.47
C LYS A 140 19.75 5.17 3.30
N ILE A 141 20.27 4.50 4.33
CA ILE A 141 21.60 3.87 4.28
C ILE A 141 21.70 2.74 3.26
N HIS A 142 20.56 2.28 2.73
CA HIS A 142 20.47 1.21 1.74
C HIS A 142 20.15 1.73 0.33
N ASP A 143 20.11 3.04 0.14
CA ASP A 143 19.72 3.70 -1.12
C ASP A 143 18.32 3.31 -1.58
N ILE A 144 17.40 3.05 -0.65
CA ILE A 144 16.00 2.71 -0.95
C ILE A 144 15.16 3.98 -0.96
N SER A 145 14.47 4.21 -2.07
CA SER A 145 13.51 5.30 -2.23
C SER A 145 12.11 4.86 -1.81
N THR A 146 11.43 5.68 -1.02
CA THR A 146 10.08 5.38 -0.52
C THR A 146 9.08 6.48 -0.89
N VAL A 147 7.82 6.11 -1.06
CA VAL A 147 6.71 7.06 -1.22
C VAL A 147 5.43 6.51 -0.57
N THR A 148 4.70 7.42 0.06
CA THR A 148 3.37 7.19 0.59
C THR A 148 2.37 7.83 -0.37
N LEU A 149 1.55 7.02 -1.07
CA LEU A 149 0.85 7.43 -2.27
C LEU A 149 -0.67 7.29 -2.11
N HIS A 150 -1.39 8.41 -2.25
CA HIS A 150 -2.85 8.43 -2.28
C HIS A 150 -3.35 8.24 -3.71
N PRO A 151 -4.18 7.20 -3.98
CA PRO A 151 -4.64 6.89 -5.33
C PRO A 151 -5.71 7.84 -5.87
N GLY A 152 -6.17 8.82 -5.08
CA GLY A 152 -7.36 9.61 -5.36
C GLY A 152 -8.62 8.95 -4.81
N TRP A 153 -9.79 9.56 -5.00
CA TRP A 153 -11.08 8.92 -4.74
C TRP A 153 -11.57 8.23 -6.00
N VAL A 154 -11.23 6.95 -6.09
CA VAL A 154 -11.37 6.13 -7.31
C VAL A 154 -12.69 5.36 -7.29
N ARG A 155 -13.40 5.31 -8.41
CA ARG A 155 -14.59 4.47 -8.61
C ARG A 155 -14.20 2.99 -8.61
N THR A 156 -14.28 2.37 -7.44
CA THR A 156 -14.00 0.96 -7.14
C THR A 156 -15.01 0.47 -6.10
N ASP A 157 -15.01 -0.81 -5.78
CA ASP A 157 -15.84 -1.36 -4.70
C ASP A 157 -15.60 -0.64 -3.36
N MET A 158 -14.35 -0.29 -3.05
CA MET A 158 -14.01 0.46 -1.83
C MET A 158 -14.41 1.93 -1.92
N GLY A 159 -14.18 2.58 -3.05
CA GLY A 159 -14.44 4.02 -3.23
C GLY A 159 -15.90 4.35 -3.54
N GLY A 160 -16.66 3.36 -3.97
CA GLY A 160 -18.05 3.50 -4.37
C GLY A 160 -18.24 4.25 -5.72
N PRO A 161 -19.49 4.37 -6.16
CA PRO A 161 -19.80 5.03 -7.46
C PRO A 161 -19.58 6.54 -7.44
N GLY A 162 -19.50 7.16 -6.26
CA GLY A 162 -19.25 8.59 -6.09
C GLY A 162 -17.79 9.01 -6.27
N GLY A 163 -16.87 8.09 -6.53
CA GLY A 163 -15.47 8.40 -6.79
C GLY A 163 -15.29 9.40 -7.93
N TRP A 164 -14.32 10.30 -7.79
CA TRP A 164 -14.11 11.40 -8.75
C TRP A 164 -13.38 10.99 -10.01
N ILE A 165 -12.52 9.98 -9.90
CA ILE A 165 -11.65 9.51 -10.98
C ILE A 165 -11.88 8.03 -11.26
N ASP A 166 -11.54 7.58 -12.44
CA ASP A 166 -11.56 6.17 -12.78
C ASP A 166 -10.24 5.45 -12.42
N VAL A 167 -10.26 4.13 -12.51
CA VAL A 167 -9.09 3.28 -12.20
C VAL A 167 -7.92 3.59 -13.14
N LYS A 168 -8.19 3.84 -14.42
CA LYS A 168 -7.16 4.10 -15.43
C LYS A 168 -6.40 5.38 -15.13
N GLU A 169 -7.12 6.45 -14.81
CA GLU A 169 -6.52 7.75 -14.45
C GLU A 169 -5.67 7.61 -13.20
N SER A 170 -6.23 7.01 -12.14
CA SER A 170 -5.52 6.78 -10.88
C SER A 170 -4.23 5.97 -11.08
N VAL A 171 -4.33 4.82 -11.75
CA VAL A 171 -3.19 3.91 -11.94
C VAL A 171 -2.14 4.54 -12.83
N SER A 172 -2.52 5.21 -13.93
CA SER A 172 -1.57 5.90 -14.80
C SER A 172 -0.79 6.99 -14.06
N GLY A 173 -1.49 7.77 -13.23
CA GLY A 173 -0.86 8.78 -12.39
C GLY A 173 0.11 8.17 -11.38
N MET A 174 -0.32 7.12 -10.66
CA MET A 174 0.55 6.42 -9.69
C MET A 174 1.79 5.83 -10.36
N ILE A 175 1.67 5.18 -11.51
CA ILE A 175 2.80 4.65 -12.28
C ILE A 175 3.80 5.77 -12.58
N ASN A 176 3.32 6.94 -13.04
CA ASN A 176 4.18 8.08 -13.31
C ASN A 176 4.95 8.54 -12.06
N GLN A 177 4.28 8.62 -10.88
CA GLN A 177 4.95 8.99 -9.63
C GLN A 177 6.00 7.95 -9.20
N ILE A 178 5.69 6.66 -9.35
CA ILE A 178 6.60 5.55 -9.00
C ILE A 178 7.81 5.52 -9.95
N SER A 179 7.60 5.72 -11.24
CA SER A 179 8.69 5.76 -12.23
C SER A 179 9.69 6.89 -11.94
N ASN A 180 9.18 8.06 -11.52
CA ASN A 180 10.00 9.23 -11.20
C ASN A 180 10.50 9.26 -9.73
N LEU A 181 10.23 8.23 -8.94
CA LEU A 181 10.70 8.13 -7.55
C LEU A 181 12.21 7.90 -7.52
N SER A 182 12.89 8.69 -6.70
CA SER A 182 14.35 8.65 -6.52
C SER A 182 14.73 9.08 -5.10
N LEU A 183 16.00 8.98 -4.75
CA LEU A 183 16.52 9.44 -3.45
C LEU A 183 16.31 10.94 -3.21
N GLN A 184 16.32 11.77 -4.27
CA GLN A 184 16.12 13.22 -4.18
C GLN A 184 14.69 13.58 -3.76
N ASN A 185 13.73 12.70 -4.03
CA ASN A 185 12.32 12.95 -3.75
C ASN A 185 11.68 11.87 -2.87
N THR A 186 12.49 11.07 -2.18
CA THR A 186 12.07 10.02 -1.26
C THR A 186 11.32 10.56 -0.03
N GLY A 187 10.46 9.75 0.55
CA GLY A 187 9.75 10.04 1.81
C GLY A 187 8.65 11.08 1.69
N ARG A 188 8.10 11.30 0.47
CA ARG A 188 6.96 12.20 0.25
C ARG A 188 5.64 11.49 0.53
N TYR A 189 4.66 12.28 0.95
CA TYR A 189 3.25 11.91 0.97
C TYR A 189 2.55 12.74 -0.11
N ILE A 190 2.11 12.06 -1.17
CA ILE A 190 1.56 12.69 -2.38
C ILE A 190 0.32 11.96 -2.88
N ASP A 191 -0.47 12.60 -3.74
CA ASP A 191 -1.52 11.94 -4.49
C ASP A 191 -1.03 11.38 -5.84
N TYR A 192 -1.92 10.68 -6.54
CA TYR A 192 -1.65 10.09 -7.85
C TYR A 192 -1.15 11.10 -8.91
N ALA A 193 -1.55 12.38 -8.79
CA ALA A 193 -1.13 13.45 -9.68
C ALA A 193 0.21 14.09 -9.26
N GLY A 194 0.80 13.65 -8.13
CA GLY A 194 2.06 14.17 -7.59
C GLY A 194 1.89 15.38 -6.67
N LYS A 195 0.66 15.77 -6.35
CA LYS A 195 0.39 16.89 -5.44
C LYS A 195 0.73 16.49 -4.00
N PRO A 196 1.55 17.29 -3.29
CA PRO A 196 1.86 17.04 -1.89
C PRO A 196 0.60 17.07 -1.00
N ILE A 197 0.53 16.12 -0.08
CA ILE A 197 -0.48 16.08 0.98
C ILE A 197 0.24 16.35 2.30
N LYS A 198 -0.32 17.18 3.14
CA LYS A 198 0.20 17.40 4.49
C LYS A 198 -0.04 16.16 5.36
N TRP A 199 0.84 15.98 6.35
CA TRP A 199 0.80 14.80 7.24
C TRP A 199 -0.35 14.83 8.24
#